data_c45106d83dc244a33f55ed1e447138ab
#
_entry.id   c45106d83dc244a33f55ed1e447138ab
#
_cell.length_a   1.000
_cell.length_b   1.000
_cell.length_c   1.000
_cell.angle_alpha   90.00
_cell.angle_beta   90.00
_cell.angle_gamma   90.00
#
_symmetry.space_group_name_H-M   'P 1'
#
loop_
_entity.id
_entity.type
_entity.pdbx_description
1 polymer ?
#
loop_
_entity_poly.entity_id
_entity_poly.type
_entity_poly.pdbx_seq_one_letter_code
_entity_poly.pdbx_strand_id
1 'polypeptide(L)'
;IVCEENKYFAEEISFSAKDLQGKIKAASRIIWGIGVVQNFKKLLEEFQPDVVHLNNIHSYLSPIVAKLAYQRGVKVIWTLHDYKLICPSYSCLCKGNTCEACFTDKKHVVLRKCMKNSFPASILAWGEAMNWNKNKLSLWTNSFICPSQFMAEKMQQGGYPASKLQVISNFIGEEQVQY
;
A
#
# COMPACT_ATOMS: atom_id res chain seq x y z
N ILE A 1 6.78 -1.41 25.77
CA ILE A 1 7.52 -0.13 25.82
C ILE A 1 6.55 0.94 25.35
N VAL A 2 6.26 1.93 26.22
CA VAL A 2 5.46 3.10 25.87
C VAL A 2 6.44 4.21 25.53
N CYS A 3 6.36 4.75 24.30
CA CYS A 3 7.13 5.90 23.88
C CYS A 3 6.19 7.07 23.52
N GLU A 4 6.73 8.28 23.45
CA GLU A 4 5.92 9.48 23.20
C GLU A 4 5.23 9.44 21.84
N GLU A 5 5.83 8.78 20.86
CA GLU A 5 5.31 8.62 19.50
C GLU A 5 4.07 7.73 19.44
N ASN A 6 3.79 6.92 20.48
CA ASN A 6 2.60 6.06 20.52
C ASN A 6 1.29 6.83 20.36
N LYS A 7 1.28 8.13 20.71
CA LYS A 7 0.12 9.02 20.54
C LYS A 7 -0.31 9.22 19.07
N TYR A 8 0.57 8.92 18.12
CA TYR A 8 0.29 9.05 16.68
C TYR A 8 -0.14 7.73 16.04
N PHE A 9 0.04 6.61 16.73
CA PHE A 9 -0.31 5.31 16.17
C PHE A 9 -1.83 5.13 16.13
N ALA A 10 -2.29 4.55 15.03
CA ALA A 10 -3.67 4.14 14.94
C ALA A 10 -3.90 2.91 15.84
N GLU A 11 -5.12 2.78 16.36
CA GLU A 11 -5.50 1.58 17.12
C GLU A 11 -5.20 0.30 16.32
N GLU A 12 -4.77 -0.74 17.00
CA GLU A 12 -4.56 -2.05 16.41
C GLU A 12 -5.88 -2.61 15.84
N ILE A 13 -5.78 -3.24 14.69
CA ILE A 13 -6.90 -3.90 14.03
C ILE A 13 -6.54 -5.35 13.76
N SER A 14 -7.40 -6.26 14.18
CA SER A 14 -7.29 -7.67 13.83
C SER A 14 -7.98 -7.96 12.49
N PHE A 15 -7.19 -8.33 11.48
CA PHE A 15 -7.72 -8.85 10.22
C PHE A 15 -8.21 -10.29 10.31
N SER A 16 -8.00 -10.92 11.45
CA SER A 16 -8.49 -12.28 11.82
C SER A 16 -9.75 -12.24 12.68
N ALA A 17 -10.35 -11.06 12.87
CA ALA A 17 -11.55 -10.91 13.69
C ALA A 17 -12.64 -11.89 13.22
N LYS A 18 -13.21 -12.62 14.18
CA LYS A 18 -14.30 -13.56 13.91
C LYS A 18 -15.67 -12.85 13.89
N ASP A 19 -15.80 -11.78 14.64
CA ASP A 19 -16.99 -10.96 14.75
C ASP A 19 -17.19 -10.02 13.54
N LEU A 20 -18.44 -9.67 13.29
CA LEU A 20 -18.81 -8.81 12.15
C LEU A 20 -18.28 -7.38 12.32
N GLN A 21 -18.28 -6.86 13.55
CA GLN A 21 -17.82 -5.49 13.82
C GLN A 21 -16.34 -5.32 13.53
N GLY A 22 -15.50 -6.28 13.96
CA GLY A 22 -14.07 -6.28 13.67
C GLY A 22 -13.78 -6.36 12.17
N LYS A 23 -14.55 -7.17 11.42
CA LYS A 23 -14.43 -7.24 9.96
C LYS A 23 -14.80 -5.92 9.28
N ILE A 24 -15.86 -5.26 9.71
CA ILE A 24 -16.28 -3.94 9.19
C ILE A 24 -15.21 -2.89 9.51
N LYS A 25 -14.68 -2.86 10.74
CA LYS A 25 -13.62 -1.96 11.17
C LYS A 25 -12.36 -2.13 10.30
N ALA A 26 -11.94 -3.39 10.06
CA ALA A 26 -10.81 -3.70 9.19
C ALA A 26 -11.04 -3.26 7.74
N ALA A 27 -12.21 -3.55 7.17
CA ALA A 27 -12.57 -3.14 5.80
C ALA A 27 -12.60 -1.61 5.65
N SER A 28 -13.20 -0.91 6.62
CA SER A 28 -13.29 0.56 6.62
C SER A 28 -11.89 1.22 6.71
N ARG A 29 -10.95 0.61 7.45
CA ARG A 29 -9.56 1.07 7.50
C ARG A 29 -8.90 0.95 6.13
N ILE A 30 -8.98 -0.22 5.49
CA ILE A 30 -8.38 -0.48 4.18
C ILE A 30 -8.93 0.47 3.11
N ILE A 31 -10.25 0.65 3.07
CA ILE A 31 -10.90 1.42 1.99
C ILE A 31 -10.84 2.93 2.26
N TRP A 32 -11.06 3.39 3.48
CA TRP A 32 -11.20 4.82 3.79
C TRP A 32 -10.17 5.38 4.77
N GLY A 33 -9.33 4.52 5.38
CA GLY A 33 -8.36 4.94 6.40
C GLY A 33 -8.98 5.37 7.72
N ILE A 34 -10.19 4.86 8.05
CA ILE A 34 -10.87 5.22 9.29
C ILE A 34 -10.01 4.82 10.50
N GLY A 35 -9.85 5.76 11.44
CA GLY A 35 -9.00 5.59 12.61
C GLY A 35 -7.52 5.93 12.39
N VAL A 36 -7.12 6.29 11.14
CA VAL A 36 -5.74 6.75 10.83
C VAL A 36 -5.70 8.26 10.64
N VAL A 37 -6.75 8.83 10.02
CA VAL A 37 -6.77 10.21 9.52
C VAL A 37 -6.41 11.24 10.59
N GLN A 38 -7.02 11.15 11.77
CA GLN A 38 -6.82 12.16 12.83
C GLN A 38 -5.41 12.09 13.40
N ASN A 39 -4.93 10.89 13.73
CA ASN A 39 -3.60 10.69 14.30
C ASN A 39 -2.51 11.09 13.30
N PHE A 40 -2.68 10.76 12.02
CA PHE A 40 -1.72 11.15 11.00
C PHE A 40 -1.74 12.66 10.71
N LYS A 41 -2.90 13.32 10.73
CA LYS A 41 -2.99 14.77 10.65
C LYS A 41 -2.26 15.45 11.80
N LYS A 42 -2.47 14.95 13.03
CA LYS A 42 -1.78 15.44 14.23
C LYS A 42 -0.26 15.27 14.09
N LEU A 43 0.22 14.10 13.62
CA LEU A 43 1.64 13.88 13.35
C LEU A 43 2.19 14.93 12.37
N LEU A 44 1.51 15.16 11.24
CA LEU A 44 1.95 16.14 10.25
C LEU A 44 1.97 17.57 10.80
N GLU A 45 1.05 17.91 11.71
CA GLU A 45 0.97 19.24 12.35
C GLU A 45 2.07 19.46 13.37
N GLU A 46 2.34 18.47 14.21
CA GLU A 46 3.31 18.58 15.31
C GLU A 46 4.75 18.36 14.84
N PHE A 47 4.97 17.39 13.94
CA PHE A 47 6.30 17.03 13.47
C PHE A 47 6.78 17.84 12.25
N GLN A 48 5.85 18.33 11.41
CA GLN A 48 6.11 19.13 10.20
C GLN A 48 7.19 18.54 9.30
N PRO A 49 7.06 17.27 8.84
CA PRO A 49 8.09 16.61 8.04
C PRO A 49 8.21 17.22 6.65
N ASP A 50 9.43 17.28 6.11
CA ASP A 50 9.68 17.64 4.70
C ASP A 50 9.30 16.50 3.75
N VAL A 51 9.42 15.25 4.23
CA VAL A 51 9.19 14.04 3.45
C VAL A 51 8.47 12.99 4.30
N VAL A 52 7.50 12.32 3.69
CA VAL A 52 6.87 11.11 4.23
C VAL A 52 7.31 9.92 3.38
N HIS A 53 8.01 8.99 4.00
CA HIS A 53 8.45 7.76 3.36
C HIS A 53 7.51 6.60 3.74
N LEU A 54 6.84 6.02 2.75
CA LEU A 54 5.84 4.98 2.92
C LEU A 54 6.43 3.59 2.66
N ASN A 55 6.15 2.66 3.56
CA ASN A 55 6.53 1.24 3.48
C ASN A 55 5.37 0.38 3.97
N ASN A 56 4.93 -0.59 3.19
CA ASN A 56 3.92 -1.61 3.58
C ASN A 56 2.66 -1.07 4.29
N ILE A 57 2.14 0.07 3.86
CA ILE A 57 1.07 0.80 4.55
C ILE A 57 -0.34 0.25 4.31
N HIS A 58 -0.54 -0.60 3.32
CA HIS A 58 -1.86 -0.94 2.77
C HIS A 58 -2.89 -1.39 3.80
N SER A 59 -2.52 -2.33 4.68
CA SER A 59 -3.47 -2.95 5.60
C SER A 59 -3.71 -2.13 6.86
N TYR A 60 -2.66 -1.52 7.42
CA TYR A 60 -2.73 -0.90 8.74
C TYR A 60 -2.95 0.62 8.70
N LEU A 61 -2.36 1.30 7.73
CA LEU A 61 -2.46 2.76 7.62
C LEU A 61 -3.32 3.21 6.43
N SER A 62 -3.44 2.38 5.39
CA SER A 62 -4.09 2.68 4.12
C SER A 62 -3.39 3.81 3.31
N PRO A 63 -3.57 3.88 1.99
CA PRO A 63 -3.04 4.96 1.16
C PRO A 63 -3.56 6.37 1.48
N ILE A 64 -4.49 6.51 2.43
CA ILE A 64 -4.95 7.82 2.92
C ILE A 64 -3.80 8.70 3.41
N VAL A 65 -2.73 8.10 3.97
CA VAL A 65 -1.56 8.84 4.46
C VAL A 65 -0.83 9.56 3.32
N ALA A 66 -0.73 8.97 2.14
CA ALA A 66 -0.17 9.64 0.96
C ALA A 66 -1.01 10.86 0.56
N LYS A 67 -2.35 10.71 0.54
CA LYS A 67 -3.26 11.82 0.26
C LYS A 67 -3.10 12.97 1.25
N LEU A 68 -3.06 12.66 2.54
CA LEU A 68 -2.98 13.67 3.61
C LEU A 68 -1.64 14.43 3.58
N ALA A 69 -0.53 13.72 3.34
CA ALA A 69 0.79 14.33 3.16
C ALA A 69 0.80 15.25 1.92
N TYR A 70 0.32 14.77 0.78
CA TYR A 70 0.18 15.56 -0.44
C TYR A 70 -0.65 16.83 -0.24
N GLN A 71 -1.80 16.74 0.47
CA GLN A 71 -2.66 17.90 0.76
C GLN A 71 -1.99 18.97 1.65
N ARG A 72 -0.94 18.60 2.38
CA ARG A 72 -0.11 19.50 3.21
C ARG A 72 1.15 20.00 2.47
N GLY A 73 1.33 19.63 1.20
CA GLY A 73 2.53 19.98 0.43
C GLY A 73 3.77 19.18 0.81
N VAL A 74 3.62 18.15 1.66
CA VAL A 74 4.72 17.27 2.08
C VAL A 74 5.04 16.29 0.97
N LYS A 75 6.33 16.11 0.66
CA LYS A 75 6.78 15.15 -0.36
C LYS A 75 6.52 13.73 0.10
N VAL A 76 6.07 12.88 -0.82
CA VAL A 76 5.78 11.47 -0.57
C VAL A 76 6.71 10.60 -1.40
N ILE A 77 7.46 9.73 -0.75
CA ILE A 77 8.26 8.65 -1.34
C ILE A 77 7.66 7.32 -0.92
N TRP A 78 7.54 6.38 -1.84
CA TRP A 78 6.93 5.08 -1.54
C TRP A 78 7.82 3.93 -2.00
N THR A 79 8.39 3.18 -1.07
CA THR A 79 9.11 1.94 -1.40
C THR A 79 8.15 0.78 -1.58
N LEU A 80 8.30 0.10 -2.70
CA LEU A 80 7.45 -1.02 -3.10
C LEU A 80 8.09 -2.33 -2.66
N HIS A 81 7.39 -3.08 -1.82
CA HIS A 81 7.84 -4.40 -1.34
C HIS A 81 7.03 -5.55 -1.93
N ASP A 82 5.93 -5.22 -2.60
CA ASP A 82 5.04 -6.17 -3.28
C ASP A 82 4.37 -5.51 -4.48
N TYR A 83 3.51 -6.26 -5.17
CA TYR A 83 2.79 -5.80 -6.36
C TYR A 83 1.40 -5.21 -6.06
N LYS A 84 1.08 -4.86 -4.81
CA LYS A 84 -0.26 -4.45 -4.38
C LYS A 84 -0.86 -3.33 -5.23
N LEU A 85 -0.06 -2.38 -5.68
CA LEU A 85 -0.51 -1.24 -6.47
C LEU A 85 -1.01 -1.63 -7.87
N ILE A 86 -0.50 -2.73 -8.43
CA ILE A 86 -0.86 -3.23 -9.77
C ILE A 86 -1.69 -4.52 -9.72
N CYS A 87 -1.54 -5.32 -8.65
CA CYS A 87 -2.29 -6.55 -8.43
C CYS A 87 -2.95 -6.53 -7.04
N PRO A 88 -4.29 -6.45 -6.92
CA PRO A 88 -4.96 -6.36 -5.62
C PRO A 88 -4.66 -7.53 -4.67
N SER A 89 -4.26 -8.70 -5.18
CA SER A 89 -3.78 -9.84 -4.39
C SER A 89 -2.29 -9.81 -4.06
N TYR A 90 -1.59 -8.72 -4.38
CA TYR A 90 -0.18 -8.37 -4.11
C TYR A 90 0.89 -9.31 -4.70
N SER A 91 0.57 -10.50 -5.14
CA SER A 91 1.58 -11.51 -5.53
C SER A 91 1.78 -11.66 -7.05
N CYS A 92 0.89 -11.11 -7.88
CA CYS A 92 0.81 -11.40 -9.32
C CYS A 92 0.69 -12.90 -9.62
N LEU A 93 0.07 -13.67 -8.70
CA LEU A 93 -0.21 -15.09 -8.84
C LEU A 93 -1.71 -15.36 -8.77
N CYS A 94 -2.16 -16.33 -9.54
CA CYS A 94 -3.50 -16.87 -9.48
C CYS A 94 -3.44 -18.41 -9.55
N LYS A 95 -3.86 -19.07 -8.47
CA LYS A 95 -3.83 -20.54 -8.37
C LYS A 95 -2.44 -21.13 -8.68
N GLY A 96 -1.38 -20.48 -8.17
CA GLY A 96 0.01 -20.91 -8.34
C GLY A 96 0.68 -20.51 -9.65
N ASN A 97 -0.05 -19.93 -10.61
CA ASN A 97 0.50 -19.49 -11.88
C ASN A 97 0.65 -17.97 -11.93
N THR A 98 1.65 -17.46 -12.65
CA THR A 98 1.83 -16.04 -12.91
C THR A 98 0.58 -15.44 -13.57
N CYS A 99 0.12 -14.30 -13.08
CA CYS A 99 -1.10 -13.65 -13.53
C CYS A 99 -0.98 -12.13 -13.50
N GLU A 100 -1.09 -11.52 -14.65
CA GLU A 100 -1.01 -10.06 -14.84
C GLU A 100 -2.34 -9.44 -15.29
N ALA A 101 -3.44 -10.21 -15.28
CA ALA A 101 -4.74 -9.75 -15.75
C ALA A 101 -5.25 -8.48 -15.04
N CYS A 102 -4.86 -8.27 -13.79
CA CYS A 102 -5.22 -7.08 -13.03
C CYS A 102 -4.47 -5.80 -13.46
N PHE A 103 -3.47 -5.87 -14.33
CA PHE A 103 -2.80 -4.68 -14.87
C PHE A 103 -3.76 -3.88 -15.76
N THR A 104 -4.62 -4.56 -16.50
CA THR A 104 -5.63 -3.97 -17.37
C THR A 104 -6.95 -3.70 -16.64
N ASP A 105 -7.47 -4.68 -15.90
CA ASP A 105 -8.75 -4.56 -15.19
C ASP A 105 -8.72 -5.27 -13.83
N LYS A 106 -8.89 -4.50 -12.78
CA LYS A 106 -8.87 -5.00 -11.39
C LYS A 106 -9.98 -5.99 -11.06
N LYS A 107 -11.08 -6.06 -11.86
CA LYS A 107 -12.17 -7.03 -11.64
C LYS A 107 -11.70 -8.50 -11.71
N HIS A 108 -10.58 -8.77 -12.38
CA HIS A 108 -10.02 -10.12 -12.47
C HIS A 108 -9.70 -10.73 -11.10
N VAL A 109 -9.38 -9.91 -10.08
CA VAL A 109 -9.17 -10.41 -8.71
C VAL A 109 -10.42 -11.07 -8.15
N VAL A 110 -11.61 -10.53 -8.46
CA VAL A 110 -12.91 -11.06 -8.03
C VAL A 110 -13.28 -12.30 -8.85
N LEU A 111 -13.22 -12.19 -10.18
CA LEU A 111 -13.60 -13.28 -11.09
C LEU A 111 -12.80 -14.57 -10.84
N ARG A 112 -11.52 -14.40 -10.50
CA ARG A 112 -10.59 -15.52 -10.25
C ARG A 112 -10.46 -15.87 -8.76
N LYS A 113 -11.13 -15.14 -7.86
CA LYS A 113 -11.04 -15.30 -6.39
C LYS A 113 -9.60 -15.29 -5.87
N CYS A 114 -8.74 -14.38 -6.41
CA CYS A 114 -7.29 -14.41 -6.16
C CYS A 114 -6.92 -14.11 -4.69
N MET A 115 -7.74 -13.33 -3.96
CA MET A 115 -7.46 -13.01 -2.57
C MET A 115 -7.87 -14.16 -1.67
N LYS A 116 -6.87 -14.92 -1.17
CA LYS A 116 -7.06 -16.07 -0.24
C LYS A 116 -8.10 -17.08 -0.74
N ASN A 117 -8.27 -17.23 -2.04
CA ASN A 117 -9.30 -18.08 -2.67
C ASN A 117 -10.75 -17.81 -2.19
N SER A 118 -11.00 -16.57 -1.70
CA SER A 118 -12.25 -16.13 -1.08
C SER A 118 -12.91 -15.04 -1.92
N PHE A 119 -14.20 -15.23 -2.24
CA PHE A 119 -14.98 -14.24 -2.97
C PHE A 119 -15.16 -12.92 -2.20
N PRO A 120 -15.56 -12.91 -0.91
CA PRO A 120 -15.68 -11.68 -0.14
C PRO A 120 -14.34 -10.93 0.01
N ALA A 121 -13.24 -11.65 0.26
CA ALA A 121 -11.91 -11.03 0.34
C ALA A 121 -11.47 -10.43 -0.99
N SER A 122 -11.82 -11.06 -2.11
CA SER A 122 -11.52 -10.56 -3.46
C SER A 122 -12.34 -9.31 -3.81
N ILE A 123 -13.61 -9.24 -3.38
CA ILE A 123 -14.43 -8.03 -3.51
C ILE A 123 -13.83 -6.87 -2.71
N LEU A 124 -13.41 -7.12 -1.47
CA LEU A 124 -12.76 -6.09 -0.65
C LEU A 124 -11.47 -5.58 -1.30
N ALA A 125 -10.64 -6.49 -1.80
CA ALA A 125 -9.40 -6.13 -2.49
C ALA A 125 -9.65 -5.35 -3.80
N TRP A 126 -10.72 -5.69 -4.52
CA TRP A 126 -11.15 -4.92 -5.69
C TRP A 126 -11.62 -3.51 -5.30
N GLY A 127 -12.48 -3.39 -4.28
CA GLY A 127 -12.98 -2.11 -3.77
C GLY A 127 -11.84 -1.20 -3.31
N GLU A 128 -10.85 -1.76 -2.60
CA GLU A 128 -9.62 -1.06 -2.22
C GLU A 128 -8.89 -0.52 -3.45
N ALA A 129 -8.63 -1.37 -4.45
CA ALA A 129 -7.90 -1.00 -5.66
C ALA A 129 -8.64 0.02 -6.53
N MET A 130 -9.98 0.02 -6.51
CA MET A 130 -10.80 1.03 -7.20
C MET A 130 -10.77 2.36 -6.47
N ASN A 131 -10.84 2.35 -5.13
CA ASN A 131 -10.77 3.57 -4.34
C ASN A 131 -9.37 4.21 -4.41
N TRP A 132 -8.32 3.42 -4.24
CA TRP A 132 -6.91 3.83 -4.30
C TRP A 132 -6.31 3.53 -5.68
N ASN A 133 -6.93 4.06 -6.74
CA ASN A 133 -6.49 3.80 -8.10
C ASN A 133 -5.17 4.50 -8.45
N LYS A 134 -4.50 4.00 -9.49
CA LYS A 134 -3.18 4.47 -9.93
C LYS A 134 -3.09 5.98 -10.17
N ASN A 135 -4.16 6.60 -10.69
CA ASN A 135 -4.13 8.03 -11.00
C ASN A 135 -4.02 8.85 -9.71
N LYS A 136 -4.81 8.50 -8.69
CA LYS A 136 -4.74 9.13 -7.36
C LYS A 136 -3.37 8.89 -6.71
N LEU A 137 -2.91 7.63 -6.69
CA LEU A 137 -1.65 7.29 -6.06
C LEU A 137 -0.45 7.92 -6.76
N SER A 138 -0.45 7.97 -8.10
CA SER A 138 0.58 8.69 -8.86
C SER A 138 0.53 10.19 -8.64
N LEU A 139 -0.65 10.78 -8.43
CA LEU A 139 -0.78 12.20 -8.12
C LEU A 139 -0.16 12.54 -6.76
N TRP A 140 -0.46 11.73 -5.74
CA TRP A 140 -0.06 12.01 -4.35
C TRP A 140 1.37 11.59 -4.02
N THR A 141 2.00 10.76 -4.85
CA THR A 141 3.36 10.24 -4.62
C THR A 141 4.34 10.92 -5.58
N ASN A 142 5.41 11.46 -5.03
CA ASN A 142 6.48 12.10 -5.81
C ASN A 142 7.34 11.06 -6.51
N SER A 143 7.71 9.98 -5.81
CA SER A 143 8.57 8.92 -6.33
C SER A 143 8.22 7.56 -5.72
N PHE A 144 8.22 6.52 -6.56
CA PHE A 144 8.13 5.13 -6.13
C PHE A 144 9.52 4.50 -6.24
N ILE A 145 10.02 3.95 -5.14
CA ILE A 145 11.28 3.21 -5.10
C ILE A 145 10.97 1.74 -5.41
N CYS A 146 11.56 1.24 -6.46
CA CYS A 146 11.47 -0.15 -6.90
C CYS A 146 12.77 -0.88 -6.51
N PRO A 147 12.72 -1.98 -5.73
CA PRO A 147 13.92 -2.69 -5.28
C PRO A 147 14.64 -3.46 -6.40
N SER A 148 14.10 -3.47 -7.61
CA SER A 148 14.71 -4.07 -8.79
C SER A 148 14.19 -3.45 -10.07
N GLN A 149 14.96 -3.57 -11.14
CA GLN A 149 14.55 -3.20 -12.49
C GLN A 149 13.27 -3.95 -12.91
N PHE A 150 13.16 -5.23 -12.57
CA PHE A 150 11.97 -6.05 -12.83
C PHE A 150 10.70 -5.44 -12.20
N MET A 151 10.78 -4.99 -10.94
CA MET A 151 9.66 -4.32 -10.27
C MET A 151 9.26 -3.04 -11.01
N ALA A 152 10.22 -2.22 -11.41
CA ALA A 152 9.96 -0.98 -12.13
C ALA A 152 9.25 -1.26 -13.48
N GLU A 153 9.70 -2.26 -14.24
CA GLU A 153 9.07 -2.69 -15.48
C GLU A 153 7.63 -3.17 -15.27
N LYS A 154 7.37 -3.97 -14.22
CA LYS A 154 6.01 -4.41 -13.88
C LYS A 154 5.11 -3.24 -13.47
N MET A 155 5.63 -2.28 -12.71
CA MET A 155 4.89 -1.06 -12.36
C MET A 155 4.55 -0.23 -13.60
N GLN A 156 5.49 -0.09 -14.53
CA GLN A 156 5.26 0.60 -15.80
C GLN A 156 4.19 -0.12 -16.64
N GLN A 157 4.26 -1.46 -16.76
CA GLN A 157 3.24 -2.29 -17.42
C GLN A 157 1.86 -2.13 -16.76
N GLY A 158 1.81 -1.97 -15.43
CA GLY A 158 0.60 -1.65 -14.66
C GLY A 158 0.09 -0.21 -14.85
N GLY A 159 0.82 0.61 -15.63
CA GLY A 159 0.44 1.97 -16.03
C GLY A 159 0.90 3.06 -15.07
N TYR A 160 1.90 2.83 -14.24
CA TYR A 160 2.58 3.88 -13.47
C TYR A 160 3.59 4.61 -14.37
N PRO A 161 3.70 5.96 -14.26
CA PRO A 161 4.59 6.74 -15.13
C PRO A 161 6.06 6.45 -14.81
N ALA A 162 6.85 6.13 -15.85
CA ALA A 162 8.28 5.82 -15.70
C ALA A 162 9.06 6.93 -15.00
N SER A 163 8.68 8.20 -15.20
CA SER A 163 9.32 9.36 -14.56
C SER A 163 9.20 9.39 -13.02
N LYS A 164 8.31 8.58 -12.46
CA LYS A 164 8.13 8.46 -11.00
C LYS A 164 8.71 7.17 -10.42
N LEU A 165 9.22 6.27 -11.26
CA LEU A 165 9.79 4.99 -10.85
C LEU A 165 11.31 5.12 -10.76
N GLN A 166 11.86 4.82 -9.59
CA GLN A 166 13.30 4.83 -9.35
C GLN A 166 13.74 3.45 -8.87
N VAL A 167 14.79 2.91 -9.50
CA VAL A 167 15.34 1.63 -9.10
C VAL A 167 16.43 1.87 -8.06
N ILE A 168 16.18 1.41 -6.84
CA ILE A 168 17.14 1.40 -5.74
C ILE A 168 17.12 0.00 -5.15
N SER A 169 18.14 -0.78 -5.47
CA SER A 169 18.25 -2.17 -4.99
C SER A 169 18.41 -2.24 -3.48
N ASN A 170 17.82 -3.28 -2.89
CA ASN A 170 18.13 -3.60 -1.50
C ASN A 170 19.61 -3.89 -1.35
N PHE A 171 20.19 -3.45 -0.26
CA PHE A 171 21.60 -3.67 0.05
C PHE A 171 21.73 -4.35 1.43
N ILE A 172 22.80 -5.07 1.60
CA ILE A 172 23.28 -5.58 2.89
C ILE A 172 24.62 -4.92 3.18
N GLY A 173 24.85 -4.55 4.45
CA GLY A 173 26.14 -4.01 4.86
C GLY A 173 27.25 -5.03 4.66
N GLU A 174 28.44 -4.59 4.31
CA GLU A 174 29.61 -5.47 4.12
C GLU A 174 29.87 -6.35 5.35
N GLU A 175 29.58 -5.85 6.54
CA GLU A 175 29.71 -6.59 7.80
C GLU A 175 28.77 -7.81 7.93
N GLN A 176 27.74 -7.88 7.10
CA GLN A 176 26.74 -8.97 7.09
C GLN A 176 27.03 -10.03 6.03
N VAL A 177 28.04 -9.82 5.19
CA VAL A 177 28.48 -10.79 4.18
C VAL A 177 29.49 -11.73 4.82
N GLN A 178 29.01 -12.86 5.34
CA GLN A 178 29.87 -13.97 5.72
C GLN A 178 30.01 -14.91 4.52
N TYR A 179 31.24 -15.12 4.05
CA TYR A 179 31.61 -16.11 3.02
C TYR A 179 31.80 -17.48 3.63
#